data_8ebe4c2f73b1bbbf9ce9aa86ab9313de
#
_entry.id   8ebe4c2f73b1bbbf9ce9aa86ab9313de
#
_cell.length_a   1.000
_cell.length_b   1.000
_cell.length_c   1.000
_cell.angle_alpha   90.00
_cell.angle_beta   90.00
_cell.angle_gamma   90.00
#
_symmetry.space_group_name_H-M   'P 1'
#
loop_
_entity.id
_entity.type
_entity.pdbx_description
1 polymer ?
#
loop_
_entity_poly.entity_id
_entity_poly.type
_entity_poly.pdbx_seq_one_letter_code
_entity_poly.pdbx_strand_id
1 'polypeptide(L)'
;MRINLPRWLIGIAALSLAACAPSQNDSYASQFVSNYVVVHEIFWFADHDGPYPFTTSGEISCVYYPEFGTAVYFEPAGYIHESSIGTPLNKAAAESLKQAGLVPNVPYSIKKGADLSEAREVGLKACVA
;
A
#
# COMPACT_ATOMS: atom_id res chain seq x y z
N MET A 1 -50.57 29.02 -5.08
CA MET A 1 -50.14 28.67 -5.04
C MET A 1 -49.47 28.30 -4.93
N ARG A 2 -49.38 28.36 -4.64
CA ARG A 2 -48.67 27.91 -4.39
C ARG A 2 -47.85 27.33 -4.37
N ILE A 3 -47.77 27.14 -4.24
CA ILE A 3 -47.05 26.41 -4.24
C ILE A 3 -46.22 26.12 -4.46
N ASN A 4 -46.11 26.19 -4.40
CA ASN A 4 -45.28 25.72 -4.63
C ASN A 4 -44.42 25.47 -4.51
N LEU A 5 -44.28 25.43 -4.13
CA LEU A 5 -43.40 25.00 -3.94
C LEU A 5 -42.55 24.67 -4.00
N PRO A 6 -42.85 24.78 -3.86
CA PRO A 6 -41.97 24.28 -3.83
C PRO A 6 -41.24 23.95 -3.98
N ARG A 7 -41.15 24.06 -3.79
CA ARG A 7 -40.43 23.50 -3.90
C ARG A 7 -39.57 23.29 -3.97
N TRP A 8 -39.61 23.43 -3.95
CA TRP A 8 -38.85 22.94 -3.97
C TRP A 8 -38.17 22.56 -3.94
N LEU A 9 -38.30 22.83 -3.67
CA LEU A 9 -37.74 22.29 -3.58
C LEU A 9 -37.16 21.82 -3.72
N ILE A 10 -37.23 22.09 -3.44
CA ILE A 10 -36.92 21.32 -3.47
C ILE A 10 -36.10 20.82 -3.94
N GLY A 11 -35.95 20.82 -4.20
CA GLY A 11 -35.20 19.99 -4.56
C GLY A 11 -34.06 20.21 -4.35
N ILE A 12 -34.10 20.64 -4.23
CA ILE A 12 -33.23 20.77 -3.99
C ILE A 12 -32.48 20.18 -3.36
N ALA A 13 -32.79 20.31 -2.83
CA ALA A 13 -32.24 19.66 -1.95
C ALA A 13 -31.56 18.55 -2.44
N ALA A 14 -32.06 18.02 -3.19
CA ALA A 14 -31.56 16.90 -3.69
C ALA A 14 -30.19 17.08 -4.18
N LEU A 15 -29.86 18.22 -4.50
CA LEU A 15 -28.69 18.40 -5.05
C LEU A 15 -27.58 18.22 -4.19
N SER A 16 -27.72 18.57 -3.06
CA SER A 16 -26.66 18.42 -2.16
C SER A 16 -26.29 17.04 -1.99
N LEU A 17 -27.11 16.17 -2.38
CA LEU A 17 -26.82 14.80 -2.22
C LEU A 17 -25.65 14.38 -3.04
N ALA A 18 -25.36 15.04 -4.05
CA ALA A 18 -24.26 14.69 -4.88
C ALA A 18 -22.96 14.66 -4.10
N ALA A 19 -22.90 15.36 -3.03
CA ALA A 19 -21.71 15.40 -2.24
C ALA A 19 -21.32 14.04 -1.68
N CYS A 20 -22.26 13.15 -1.60
CA CYS A 20 -21.95 11.83 -1.04
C CYS A 20 -21.16 10.94 -1.99
N ALA A 21 -21.29 11.16 -3.26
CA ALA A 21 -20.63 10.32 -4.21
C ALA A 21 -19.09 10.37 -4.13
N PRO A 22 -18.48 11.54 -3.99
CA PRO A 22 -17.04 11.57 -3.82
C PRO A 22 -16.55 10.82 -2.60
N SER A 23 -17.32 10.86 -1.53
CA SER A 23 -16.94 10.16 -0.31
C SER A 23 -16.91 8.66 -0.52
N GLN A 24 -17.83 8.13 -1.26
CA GLN A 24 -17.85 6.71 -1.52
C GLN A 24 -16.66 6.29 -2.36
N ASN A 25 -16.28 7.11 -3.30
CA ASN A 25 -15.14 6.81 -4.14
C ASN A 25 -13.85 6.82 -3.33
N ASP A 26 -13.74 7.76 -2.41
CA ASP A 26 -12.58 7.84 -1.56
C ASP A 26 -12.46 6.59 -0.69
N SER A 27 -13.57 6.13 -0.16
CA SER A 27 -13.60 4.94 0.66
C SER A 27 -13.15 3.72 -0.13
N TYR A 28 -13.64 3.61 -1.34
CA TYR A 28 -13.30 2.50 -2.18
C TYR A 28 -11.81 2.51 -2.52
N ALA A 29 -11.29 3.69 -2.85
CA ALA A 29 -9.88 3.82 -3.18
C ALA A 29 -9.00 3.45 -1.99
N SER A 30 -9.40 3.81 -0.79
CA SER A 30 -8.58 3.53 0.37
C SER A 30 -8.46 2.04 0.67
N GLN A 31 -9.35 1.21 0.14
CA GLN A 31 -9.24 -0.22 0.33
C GLN A 31 -8.04 -0.81 -0.40
N PHE A 32 -7.53 -0.10 -1.39
CA PHE A 32 -6.40 -0.57 -2.17
C PHE A 32 -5.10 0.15 -1.84
N VAL A 33 -5.14 1.03 -0.85
CA VAL A 33 -3.91 1.71 -0.43
C VAL A 33 -3.09 0.74 0.40
N SER A 34 -1.86 0.50 -0.01
CA SER A 34 -0.99 -0.35 0.77
C SER A 34 -0.42 0.44 1.93
N ASN A 35 -0.26 -0.21 3.05
CA ASN A 35 0.41 0.34 4.20
C ASN A 35 1.92 0.16 4.01
N TYR A 36 2.70 1.04 4.59
CA TYR A 36 4.14 0.96 4.40
C TYR A 36 4.90 1.50 5.61
N VAL A 37 6.16 1.09 5.70
CA VAL A 37 7.09 1.57 6.70
C VAL A 37 8.35 2.02 5.98
N VAL A 38 8.77 3.25 6.23
CA VAL A 38 10.02 3.77 5.68
C VAL A 38 11.17 3.14 6.45
N VAL A 39 12.16 2.62 5.75
CA VAL A 39 13.32 1.98 6.37
C VAL A 39 14.60 2.63 5.89
N HIS A 40 15.57 2.72 6.79
CA HIS A 40 16.85 3.35 6.53
C HIS A 40 17.90 2.64 7.35
N GLU A 41 19.03 2.35 6.75
CA GLU A 41 20.07 1.56 7.42
C GLU A 41 20.52 2.18 8.74
N ILE A 42 20.65 3.49 8.77
CA ILE A 42 21.11 4.18 9.98
C ILE A 42 20.18 3.95 11.18
N PHE A 43 18.88 3.86 10.91
CA PHE A 43 17.90 3.74 11.99
C PHE A 43 17.45 2.29 12.22
N TRP A 44 17.85 1.38 11.36
CA TRP A 44 17.44 -0.02 11.46
C TRP A 44 17.86 -0.64 12.79
N PHE A 45 19.10 -0.37 13.19
CA PHE A 45 19.67 -0.96 14.39
C PHE A 45 19.01 -0.54 15.70
N ALA A 46 18.23 0.56 15.69
CA ALA A 46 17.55 1.00 16.89
C ALA A 46 16.43 0.06 17.28
N ASP A 47 15.78 -0.55 16.29
CA ASP A 47 14.57 -1.34 16.51
C ASP A 47 14.69 -2.79 16.11
N HIS A 48 15.80 -3.20 15.54
CA HIS A 48 15.96 -4.56 14.99
C HIS A 48 17.29 -5.17 15.41
N ASP A 49 17.27 -6.48 15.60
CA ASP A 49 18.47 -7.21 16.04
C ASP A 49 19.39 -7.59 14.89
N GLY A 50 18.83 -7.85 13.73
CA GLY A 50 19.63 -8.31 12.58
C GLY A 50 20.15 -7.17 11.75
N PRO A 51 21.06 -7.48 10.81
CA PRO A 51 21.62 -6.45 9.94
C PRO A 51 20.56 -5.96 8.94
N TYR A 52 20.73 -4.73 8.48
CA TYR A 52 19.84 -4.13 7.48
C TYR A 52 19.99 -4.93 6.18
N PRO A 53 18.90 -5.47 5.63
CA PRO A 53 19.00 -6.41 4.51
C PRO A 53 19.04 -5.76 3.13
N PHE A 54 18.89 -4.45 3.04
CA PHE A 54 18.80 -3.78 1.74
C PHE A 54 20.05 -2.96 1.43
N THR A 55 20.29 -2.71 0.15
CA THR A 55 21.46 -1.93 -0.29
C THR A 55 21.20 -0.43 -0.22
N THR A 56 19.96 -0.01 0.00
CA THR A 56 19.59 1.40 0.07
C THR A 56 18.41 1.55 0.99
N SER A 57 18.09 2.77 1.36
CA SER A 57 16.84 3.05 2.09
C SER A 57 15.65 2.90 1.16
N GLY A 58 14.47 2.80 1.70
CA GLY A 58 13.27 2.66 0.91
C GLY A 58 12.03 2.44 1.77
N GLU A 59 11.06 1.72 1.22
CA GLU A 59 9.82 1.41 1.93
C GLU A 59 9.55 -0.08 1.87
N ILE A 60 9.11 -0.62 3.01
CA ILE A 60 8.55 -1.96 3.05
C ILE A 60 7.05 -1.77 3.08
N SER A 61 6.36 -2.28 2.08
CA SER A 61 4.91 -2.13 1.97
C SER A 61 4.19 -3.44 2.19
N CYS A 62 2.95 -3.34 2.61
CA CYS A 62 2.10 -4.49 2.88
C CYS A 62 0.76 -4.31 2.18
N VAL A 63 0.36 -5.32 1.42
CA VAL A 63 -0.94 -5.34 0.75
C VAL A 63 -1.60 -6.67 1.08
N TYR A 64 -2.85 -6.64 1.48
CA TYR A 64 -3.59 -7.86 1.74
C TYR A 64 -4.37 -8.29 0.49
N TYR A 65 -4.16 -9.52 0.07
CA TYR A 65 -4.90 -10.12 -1.04
C TYR A 65 -5.68 -11.31 -0.50
N PRO A 66 -7.00 -11.34 -0.67
CA PRO A 66 -7.80 -12.48 -0.18
C PRO A 66 -7.32 -13.82 -0.71
N GLU A 67 -6.79 -13.83 -1.93
CA GLU A 67 -6.35 -15.08 -2.56
C GLU A 67 -4.99 -15.58 -2.10
N PHE A 68 -4.10 -14.66 -1.74
CA PHE A 68 -2.72 -15.02 -1.44
C PHE A 68 -2.31 -14.75 0.00
N GLY A 69 -3.08 -13.90 0.69
CA GLY A 69 -2.73 -13.45 2.03
C GLY A 69 -1.99 -12.13 1.98
N THR A 70 -1.23 -11.87 3.02
CA THR A 70 -0.54 -10.60 3.19
C THR A 70 0.75 -10.60 2.41
N ALA A 71 0.85 -9.71 1.43
CA ALA A 71 2.00 -9.60 0.55
C ALA A 71 2.90 -8.46 1.02
N VAL A 72 4.20 -8.71 1.07
CA VAL A 72 5.18 -7.73 1.53
C VAL A 72 6.18 -7.46 0.41
N TYR A 73 6.44 -6.18 0.14
CA TYR A 73 7.31 -5.74 -0.94
C TYR A 73 8.31 -4.71 -0.43
N PHE A 74 9.42 -4.56 -1.14
CA PHE A 74 10.37 -3.49 -0.89
C PHE A 74 10.50 -2.60 -2.13
N GLU A 75 10.44 -1.29 -1.92
CA GLU A 75 10.65 -0.30 -2.97
C GLU A 75 11.79 0.60 -2.56
N PRO A 76 12.88 0.63 -3.32
CA PRO A 76 14.03 1.47 -2.96
C PRO A 76 13.72 2.96 -3.13
N ALA A 77 14.39 3.79 -2.35
CA ALA A 77 14.26 5.23 -2.46
C ALA A 77 14.55 5.68 -3.89
N GLY A 78 13.77 6.63 -4.37
CA GLY A 78 13.87 7.09 -5.75
C GLY A 78 12.97 6.33 -6.71
N TYR A 79 12.41 5.22 -6.28
CA TYR A 79 11.53 4.38 -7.11
C TYR A 79 10.19 4.13 -6.43
N ILE A 80 9.80 5.00 -5.51
CA ILE A 80 8.56 4.86 -4.76
C ILE A 80 7.52 5.77 -5.42
N HIS A 81 6.63 5.18 -6.21
CA HIS A 81 5.52 5.90 -6.80
C HIS A 81 4.45 4.89 -7.19
N GLU A 82 3.28 5.38 -7.56
CA GLU A 82 2.13 4.49 -7.74
C GLU A 82 2.26 3.47 -8.86
N SER A 83 3.14 3.71 -9.81
CA SER A 83 3.36 2.72 -10.87
C SER A 83 4.50 1.76 -10.56
N SER A 84 5.12 1.88 -9.38
CA SER A 84 6.22 0.99 -9.01
C SER A 84 5.70 -0.39 -8.64
N ILE A 85 6.44 -1.40 -9.08
CA ILE A 85 6.19 -2.78 -8.67
C ILE A 85 7.43 -3.18 -7.89
N GLY A 86 7.28 -3.27 -6.58
CA GLY A 86 8.38 -3.54 -5.68
C GLY A 86 8.87 -4.97 -5.74
N THR A 87 10.02 -5.20 -5.13
CA THR A 87 10.58 -6.55 -5.03
C THR A 87 9.80 -7.31 -3.97
N PRO A 88 9.27 -8.51 -4.30
CA PRO A 88 8.51 -9.27 -3.31
C PRO A 88 9.43 -9.82 -2.22
N LEU A 89 9.00 -9.72 -0.98
CA LEU A 89 9.77 -10.19 0.17
C LEU A 89 9.22 -11.47 0.77
N ASN A 90 8.00 -11.86 0.40
CA ASN A 90 7.42 -13.10 0.91
C ASN A 90 6.68 -13.85 -0.20
N LYS A 91 6.19 -15.03 0.14
CA LYS A 91 5.54 -15.91 -0.82
C LYS A 91 4.27 -15.30 -1.38
N ALA A 92 3.45 -14.68 -0.53
CA ALA A 92 2.20 -14.08 -1.00
C ALA A 92 2.46 -13.01 -2.06
N ALA A 93 3.49 -12.19 -1.85
CA ALA A 93 3.87 -11.16 -2.82
C ALA A 93 4.33 -11.78 -4.13
N ALA A 94 5.18 -12.80 -4.06
CA ALA A 94 5.68 -13.46 -5.27
C ALA A 94 4.55 -14.11 -6.06
N GLU A 95 3.62 -14.77 -5.37
CA GLU A 95 2.49 -15.42 -6.03
C GLU A 95 1.54 -14.41 -6.66
N SER A 96 1.29 -13.28 -5.99
CA SER A 96 0.40 -12.28 -6.54
C SER A 96 0.96 -11.67 -7.83
N LEU A 97 2.26 -11.42 -7.87
CA LEU A 97 2.89 -10.90 -9.09
C LEU A 97 2.83 -11.94 -10.22
N LYS A 98 3.13 -13.18 -9.88
CA LYS A 98 3.12 -14.25 -10.87
C LYS A 98 1.71 -14.41 -11.47
N GLN A 99 0.70 -14.40 -10.63
CA GLN A 99 -0.68 -14.55 -11.08
C GLN A 99 -1.09 -13.39 -12.00
N ALA A 100 -0.63 -12.19 -11.71
CA ALA A 100 -0.95 -11.01 -12.49
C ALA A 100 -0.07 -10.86 -13.75
N GLY A 101 0.93 -11.71 -13.90
CA GLY A 101 1.86 -11.59 -15.03
C GLY A 101 2.78 -10.38 -14.92
N LEU A 102 3.08 -9.96 -13.68
CA LEU A 102 3.89 -8.77 -13.45
C LEU A 102 5.26 -9.13 -12.88
N VAL A 103 6.23 -8.27 -13.14
CA VAL A 103 7.57 -8.40 -12.58
C VAL A 103 7.95 -7.07 -11.93
N PRO A 104 8.84 -7.09 -10.94
CA PRO A 104 9.32 -5.85 -10.35
C PRO A 104 9.93 -4.94 -11.39
N ASN A 105 9.66 -3.63 -11.27
CA ASN A 105 10.23 -2.63 -12.17
C ASN A 105 11.14 -1.65 -11.42
N VAL A 106 11.61 -2.04 -10.25
CA VAL A 106 12.55 -1.25 -9.46
C VAL A 106 13.88 -1.99 -9.40
N PRO A 107 14.99 -1.29 -9.14
CA PRO A 107 16.28 -1.98 -9.03
C PRO A 107 16.26 -2.98 -7.89
N TYR A 108 16.89 -4.14 -8.11
CA TYR A 108 17.00 -5.16 -7.08
C TYR A 108 17.92 -4.64 -5.98
N SER A 109 17.43 -4.56 -4.76
CA SER A 109 18.10 -3.87 -3.67
C SER A 109 18.25 -4.71 -2.41
N ILE A 110 18.21 -6.03 -2.54
CA ILE A 110 18.43 -6.92 -1.41
C ILE A 110 19.88 -7.34 -1.39
N LYS A 111 20.54 -7.23 -0.24
CA LYS A 111 21.92 -7.65 -0.09
C LYS A 111 22.03 -9.16 -0.31
N LYS A 112 23.12 -9.59 -0.95
CA LYS A 112 23.32 -10.99 -1.23
C LYS A 112 23.36 -11.78 0.07
N GLY A 113 22.56 -12.84 0.14
CA GLY A 113 22.51 -13.70 1.32
C GLY A 113 21.82 -13.09 2.52
N ALA A 114 21.10 -11.98 2.35
CA ALA A 114 20.46 -11.34 3.47
C ALA A 114 19.32 -12.17 4.04
N ASP A 115 19.18 -12.11 5.36
CA ASP A 115 18.05 -12.70 6.05
C ASP A 115 16.89 -11.67 6.02
N LEU A 116 15.79 -12.04 5.41
CA LEU A 116 14.64 -11.14 5.24
C LEU A 116 13.57 -11.32 6.32
N SER A 117 13.83 -12.14 7.33
CA SER A 117 12.83 -12.43 8.36
C SER A 117 12.29 -11.18 9.03
N GLU A 118 13.17 -10.31 9.47
CA GLU A 118 12.74 -9.09 10.15
C GLU A 118 12.04 -8.13 9.20
N ALA A 119 12.51 -8.03 7.97
CA ALA A 119 11.89 -7.17 6.97
C ALA A 119 10.46 -7.63 6.68
N ARG A 120 10.25 -8.95 6.61
CA ARG A 120 8.91 -9.49 6.43
C ARG A 120 8.02 -9.13 7.62
N GLU A 121 8.54 -9.25 8.83
CA GLU A 121 7.81 -8.91 10.04
C GLU A 121 7.41 -7.45 10.06
N VAL A 122 8.33 -6.56 9.69
CA VAL A 122 8.05 -5.13 9.59
C VAL A 122 6.87 -4.90 8.64
N GLY A 123 6.89 -5.55 7.49
CA GLY A 123 5.83 -5.43 6.50
C GLY A 123 4.50 -5.98 7.02
N LEU A 124 4.52 -7.15 7.63
CA LEU A 124 3.29 -7.75 8.15
C LEU A 124 2.64 -6.87 9.21
N LYS A 125 3.45 -6.23 10.05
CA LYS A 125 2.94 -5.31 11.06
C LYS A 125 2.31 -4.07 10.44
N ALA A 126 2.79 -3.63 9.29
CA ALA A 126 2.22 -2.47 8.61
C ALA A 126 0.77 -2.69 8.22
N CYS A 127 0.41 -3.93 7.85
CA CYS A 127 -0.98 -4.26 7.53
C CYS A 127 -1.90 -4.26 8.74
N VAL A 128 -1.34 -4.47 9.91
CA VAL A 128 -2.15 -4.53 11.13
C VAL A 128 -2.35 -3.15 11.72
N ALA A 129 -1.41 -2.26 11.48
CA ALA A 129 -1.47 -0.91 12.00
C ALA A 129 -2.48 -0.08 11.22
#